data_6528b0b48c335f64134152c8d711782b
#
_entry.id   6528b0b48c335f64134152c8d711782b
#
_cell.length_a   1.000
_cell.length_b   1.000
_cell.length_c   1.000
_cell.angle_alpha   90.00
_cell.angle_beta   90.00
_cell.angle_gamma   90.00
#
_symmetry.space_group_name_H-M   'P 1'
#
loop_
_entity.id
_entity.type
_entity.pdbx_description
1 polymer ?
#
loop_
_entity_poly.entity_id
_entity_poly.type
_entity_poly.pdbx_seq_one_letter_code
_entity_poly.pdbx_strand_id
1 'polypeptide(L)'
;MVETNSLLKKAYWSLAAAGLVYVSIVISLTYPAVQRLALYANKVNPAYWEDVNLVESFGFLKTQVQPFNLVTPDNETLYGWHLLPLHLCREHEAELDSDKPAGPEDDYTTTPAFKLLANDPNARVVVSFHGNAAHLGSAQRPESYRMLLGLSTPQNPIHVFAIDYRGFGISTGTPTEEGLIIDGVTLLNFLTSAPYNIPPSRIVIVGQSLGTAVTAAVTERFAFGSPDPTAIQPAIKDPEPFAGVILLACFSNLPNLIESYSVKGITPPILSPLKGYPRVQKWARSHILDTWDTAGRVARLTGVNTTLEIANPFYIEKALDLTIIHAKNDVEIPWREGRRVWMAATGERVKDAPGALSFEKRDANGGPNEVLIWENKSGKGDKAVKRVRWERVAYGGHNRVATFSTAALAVLRAFEE
;
A
#
# COMPACT_ATOMS: atom_id res chain seq x y z
N MET A 1 -33.56 -41.10 -29.18
CA MET A 1 -32.21 -41.48 -28.70
C MET A 1 -31.04 -40.80 -29.46
N VAL A 2 -31.23 -40.21 -30.62
CA VAL A 2 -30.18 -39.60 -31.45
C VAL A 2 -29.82 -38.15 -30.98
N GLU A 3 -30.79 -37.39 -30.46
CA GLU A 3 -30.56 -35.98 -30.03
C GLU A 3 -29.77 -35.86 -28.72
N THR A 4 -29.98 -36.76 -27.76
CA THR A 4 -29.23 -36.76 -26.49
C THR A 4 -27.74 -37.01 -26.70
N ASN A 5 -27.35 -37.83 -27.66
CA ASN A 5 -25.96 -38.07 -28.03
C ASN A 5 -25.29 -36.84 -28.66
N SER A 6 -26.01 -36.01 -29.39
CA SER A 6 -25.50 -34.77 -29.98
C SER A 6 -25.27 -33.70 -28.91
N LEU A 7 -26.18 -33.56 -27.95
CA LEU A 7 -26.06 -32.61 -26.83
C LEU A 7 -24.89 -32.95 -25.89
N LEU A 8 -24.77 -34.24 -25.55
CA LEU A 8 -23.66 -34.73 -24.71
C LEU A 8 -22.30 -34.53 -25.40
N LYS A 9 -22.22 -34.79 -26.72
CA LYS A 9 -20.99 -34.52 -27.49
C LYS A 9 -20.64 -33.03 -27.50
N LYS A 10 -21.62 -32.14 -27.70
CA LYS A 10 -21.40 -30.68 -27.63
C LYS A 10 -20.94 -30.25 -26.24
N ALA A 11 -21.59 -30.73 -25.18
CA ALA A 11 -21.20 -30.44 -23.80
C ALA A 11 -19.77 -30.90 -23.50
N TYR A 12 -19.41 -32.13 -23.91
CA TYR A 12 -18.06 -32.67 -23.77
C TYR A 12 -16.99 -31.79 -24.45
N TRP A 13 -17.22 -31.44 -25.72
CA TRP A 13 -16.28 -30.60 -26.45
C TRP A 13 -16.20 -29.16 -25.90
N SER A 14 -17.31 -28.60 -25.41
CA SER A 14 -17.31 -27.30 -24.73
C SER A 14 -16.51 -27.34 -23.45
N LEU A 15 -16.65 -28.38 -22.63
CA LEU A 15 -15.86 -28.56 -21.40
C LEU A 15 -14.38 -28.79 -21.72
N ALA A 16 -14.06 -29.58 -22.74
CA ALA A 16 -12.68 -29.82 -23.18
C ALA A 16 -12.03 -28.51 -23.68
N ALA A 17 -12.75 -27.71 -24.46
CA ALA A 17 -12.29 -26.41 -24.93
C ALA A 17 -12.08 -25.44 -23.75
N ALA A 18 -13.01 -25.37 -22.80
CA ALA A 18 -12.89 -24.56 -21.61
C ALA A 18 -11.67 -24.98 -20.75
N GLY A 19 -11.44 -26.28 -20.60
CA GLY A 19 -10.28 -26.84 -19.93
C GLY A 19 -8.96 -26.45 -20.63
N LEU A 20 -8.91 -26.52 -21.94
CA LEU A 20 -7.75 -26.13 -22.73
C LEU A 20 -7.46 -24.64 -22.59
N VAL A 21 -8.48 -23.79 -22.68
CA VAL A 21 -8.34 -22.33 -22.45
C VAL A 21 -7.80 -22.06 -21.04
N TYR A 22 -8.34 -22.72 -20.01
CA TYR A 22 -7.86 -22.58 -18.65
C TYR A 22 -6.38 -22.97 -18.51
N VAL A 23 -5.98 -24.11 -19.04
CA VAL A 23 -4.57 -24.56 -19.03
C VAL A 23 -3.67 -23.55 -19.76
N SER A 24 -4.12 -23.04 -20.90
CA SER A 24 -3.38 -22.00 -21.65
C SER A 24 -3.21 -20.72 -20.85
N ILE A 25 -4.23 -20.28 -20.10
CA ILE A 25 -4.15 -19.13 -19.20
C ILE A 25 -3.14 -19.41 -18.08
N VAL A 26 -3.19 -20.56 -17.41
CA VAL A 26 -2.24 -20.89 -16.33
C VAL A 26 -0.81 -20.96 -16.85
N ILE A 27 -0.59 -21.54 -18.03
CA ILE A 27 0.75 -21.56 -18.66
C ILE A 27 1.20 -20.14 -19.03
N SER A 28 0.33 -19.33 -19.63
CA SER A 28 0.69 -17.94 -20.00
C SER A 28 1.09 -17.10 -18.78
N LEU A 29 0.46 -17.34 -17.63
CA LEU A 29 0.80 -16.70 -16.36
C LEU A 29 2.16 -17.13 -15.79
N THR A 30 2.85 -18.11 -16.38
CA THR A 30 4.26 -18.41 -16.03
C THR A 30 5.25 -17.46 -16.71
N TYR A 31 4.82 -16.70 -17.72
CA TYR A 31 5.67 -15.72 -18.39
C TYR A 31 5.68 -14.38 -17.62
N PRO A 32 6.89 -13.82 -17.35
CA PRO A 32 7.04 -12.60 -16.56
C PRO A 32 6.16 -11.43 -17.01
N ALA A 33 6.15 -11.12 -18.30
CA ALA A 33 5.38 -10.01 -18.85
C ALA A 33 3.86 -10.19 -18.64
N VAL A 34 3.35 -11.43 -18.77
CA VAL A 34 1.93 -11.75 -18.57
C VAL A 34 1.57 -11.68 -17.08
N GLN A 35 2.44 -12.19 -16.20
CA GLN A 35 2.26 -12.07 -14.76
C GLN A 35 2.13 -10.61 -14.33
N ARG A 36 3.08 -9.78 -14.76
CA ARG A 36 3.11 -8.34 -14.43
C ARG A 36 1.89 -7.61 -14.98
N LEU A 37 1.50 -7.90 -16.22
CA LEU A 37 0.28 -7.32 -16.79
C LEU A 37 -0.97 -7.70 -15.97
N ALA A 38 -1.07 -8.95 -15.53
CA ALA A 38 -2.20 -9.44 -14.73
C ALA A 38 -2.17 -8.90 -13.29
N LEU A 39 -1.00 -8.87 -12.65
CA LEU A 39 -0.82 -8.42 -11.27
C LEU A 39 -1.02 -6.91 -11.13
N TYR A 40 -0.30 -6.14 -11.92
CA TYR A 40 -0.30 -4.69 -11.79
C TYR A 40 -1.46 -4.03 -12.53
N ALA A 41 -1.96 -4.67 -13.59
CA ALA A 41 -3.06 -4.16 -14.43
C ALA A 41 -2.86 -2.67 -14.81
N ASN A 42 -1.61 -2.19 -14.85
CA ASN A 42 -1.24 -0.80 -15.02
C ASN A 42 -1.67 -0.22 -16.38
N LYS A 43 -1.90 -1.08 -17.38
CA LYS A 43 -2.46 -0.70 -18.68
C LYS A 43 -4.00 -0.76 -18.71
N VAL A 44 -4.63 -1.27 -17.64
CA VAL A 44 -6.09 -1.28 -17.49
C VAL A 44 -6.49 0.04 -16.80
N ASN A 45 -6.75 1.04 -17.61
CA ASN A 45 -7.22 2.34 -17.14
C ASN A 45 -8.60 2.62 -17.74
N PRO A 46 -9.69 2.45 -17.00
CA PRO A 46 -11.05 2.73 -17.48
C PRO A 46 -11.27 4.22 -17.72
N ALA A 47 -10.39 5.06 -17.23
CA ALA A 47 -10.44 6.52 -17.31
C ALA A 47 -9.20 7.08 -18.04
N TYR A 48 -8.73 6.40 -19.10
CA TYR A 48 -7.53 6.78 -19.84
C TYR A 48 -7.63 8.17 -20.52
N TRP A 49 -8.85 8.69 -20.64
CA TRP A 49 -9.13 10.04 -21.15
C TRP A 49 -9.02 11.12 -20.06
N GLU A 50 -8.91 10.76 -18.80
CA GLU A 50 -8.73 11.72 -17.72
C GLU A 50 -7.29 12.22 -17.70
N ASP A 51 -7.12 13.53 -17.85
CA ASP A 51 -5.81 14.18 -17.72
C ASP A 51 -5.51 14.41 -16.24
N VAL A 52 -4.52 13.69 -15.70
CA VAL A 52 -4.08 13.81 -14.30
C VAL A 52 -3.52 15.20 -13.94
N ASN A 53 -3.25 16.04 -14.94
CA ASN A 53 -2.84 17.43 -14.72
C ASN A 53 -4.04 18.36 -14.50
N LEU A 54 -5.24 17.96 -14.94
CA LEU A 54 -6.48 18.71 -14.72
C LEU A 54 -7.11 18.30 -13.39
N VAL A 55 -6.49 18.69 -12.29
CA VAL A 55 -6.83 18.24 -10.93
C VAL A 55 -8.25 18.58 -10.50
N GLU A 56 -8.87 19.60 -11.12
CA GLU A 56 -10.25 19.99 -10.90
C GLU A 56 -11.24 18.90 -11.34
N SER A 57 -10.88 18.10 -12.35
CA SER A 57 -11.71 16.97 -12.79
C SER A 57 -11.85 15.89 -11.73
N PHE A 58 -10.94 15.86 -10.76
CA PHE A 58 -10.93 14.95 -9.61
C PHE A 58 -11.52 15.59 -8.34
N GLY A 59 -12.06 16.83 -8.44
CA GLY A 59 -12.74 17.53 -7.37
C GLY A 59 -11.81 18.27 -6.40
N PHE A 60 -10.63 18.69 -6.86
CA PHE A 60 -9.70 19.55 -6.13
C PHE A 60 -9.74 20.98 -6.70
N LEU A 61 -9.29 21.95 -5.91
CA LEU A 61 -8.94 23.26 -6.45
C LEU A 61 -7.64 23.13 -7.26
N LYS A 62 -7.49 23.90 -8.33
CA LYS A 62 -6.25 23.95 -9.10
C LYS A 62 -5.04 24.30 -8.22
N THR A 63 -5.25 25.20 -7.26
CA THR A 63 -4.24 25.60 -6.27
C THR A 63 -4.01 24.60 -5.14
N GLN A 64 -4.87 23.59 -5.00
CA GLN A 64 -4.80 22.60 -3.93
C GLN A 64 -3.83 21.47 -4.22
N VAL A 65 -3.56 21.20 -5.49
CA VAL A 65 -2.67 20.12 -5.93
C VAL A 65 -1.52 20.69 -6.73
N GLN A 66 -0.31 20.44 -6.30
CA GLN A 66 0.90 20.69 -7.05
C GLN A 66 1.41 19.37 -7.65
N PRO A 67 1.22 19.15 -8.95
CA PRO A 67 1.86 18.01 -9.62
C PRO A 67 3.38 18.15 -9.58
N PHE A 68 4.09 17.02 -9.51
CA PHE A 68 5.55 16.99 -9.55
C PHE A 68 6.05 15.73 -10.27
N ASN A 69 7.26 15.81 -10.78
CA ASN A 69 8.01 14.67 -11.28
C ASN A 69 9.14 14.32 -10.32
N LEU A 70 9.39 13.03 -10.16
CA LEU A 70 10.47 12.51 -9.34
C LEU A 70 11.26 11.47 -10.14
N VAL A 71 12.56 11.69 -10.27
CA VAL A 71 13.45 10.78 -11.01
C VAL A 71 14.05 9.76 -10.03
N THR A 72 13.89 8.49 -10.34
CA THR A 72 14.47 7.39 -9.57
C THR A 72 15.94 7.19 -9.89
N PRO A 73 16.75 6.55 -9.02
CA PRO A 73 18.15 6.26 -9.27
C PRO A 73 18.42 5.42 -10.53
N ASP A 74 17.46 4.62 -10.94
CA ASP A 74 17.48 3.81 -12.17
C ASP A 74 16.83 4.53 -13.38
N ASN A 75 16.70 5.87 -13.27
CA ASN A 75 16.30 6.79 -14.34
C ASN A 75 14.87 6.62 -14.85
N GLU A 76 13.94 6.18 -14.02
CA GLU A 76 12.52 6.28 -14.31
C GLU A 76 11.96 7.61 -13.79
N THR A 77 11.00 8.18 -14.51
CA THR A 77 10.31 9.40 -14.09
C THR A 77 8.95 9.03 -13.53
N LEU A 78 8.75 9.32 -12.25
CA LEU A 78 7.48 9.13 -11.55
C LEU A 78 6.70 10.43 -11.53
N TYR A 79 5.42 10.35 -11.82
CA TYR A 79 4.47 11.45 -11.67
C TYR A 79 3.81 11.38 -10.31
N GLY A 80 3.64 12.51 -9.65
CA GLY A 80 3.03 12.57 -8.34
C GLY A 80 2.21 13.84 -8.09
N TRP A 81 1.40 13.78 -7.04
CA TRP A 81 0.64 14.90 -6.50
C TRP A 81 1.09 15.21 -5.08
N HIS A 82 1.41 16.48 -4.83
CA HIS A 82 1.48 17.09 -3.52
C HIS A 82 0.18 17.86 -3.28
N LEU A 83 -0.62 17.41 -2.33
CA LEU A 83 -1.93 17.97 -2.03
C LEU A 83 -1.88 18.76 -0.73
N LEU A 84 -2.46 19.96 -0.77
CA LEU A 84 -2.50 20.91 0.34
C LEU A 84 -3.85 20.89 1.07
N PRO A 85 -3.88 21.09 2.40
CA PRO A 85 -5.12 21.27 3.13
C PRO A 85 -5.77 22.62 2.78
N LEU A 86 -7.12 22.66 2.79
CA LEU A 86 -7.90 23.80 2.33
C LEU A 86 -7.61 25.11 3.08
N HIS A 87 -7.24 25.05 4.38
CA HIS A 87 -6.92 26.27 5.12
C HIS A 87 -5.66 26.96 4.59
N LEU A 88 -4.62 26.18 4.17
CA LEU A 88 -3.44 26.75 3.51
C LEU A 88 -3.79 27.33 2.14
N CYS A 89 -4.65 26.67 1.36
CA CYS A 89 -5.12 27.21 0.08
C CYS A 89 -5.81 28.55 0.26
N ARG A 90 -6.63 28.72 1.30
CA ARG A 90 -7.32 29.97 1.62
C ARG A 90 -6.35 31.05 2.11
N GLU A 91 -5.41 30.68 2.98
CA GLU A 91 -4.46 31.64 3.58
C GLU A 91 -3.43 32.16 2.59
N HIS A 92 -3.04 31.32 1.62
CA HIS A 92 -2.02 31.60 0.61
C HIS A 92 -2.58 31.69 -0.83
N GLU A 93 -3.85 32.06 -0.97
CA GLU A 93 -4.54 32.05 -2.26
C GLU A 93 -3.78 32.86 -3.34
N ALA A 94 -3.25 34.04 -2.96
CA ALA A 94 -2.50 34.89 -3.87
C ALA A 94 -1.12 34.32 -4.28
N GLU A 95 -0.51 33.49 -3.41
CA GLU A 95 0.80 32.88 -3.67
C GLU A 95 0.67 31.61 -4.51
N LEU A 96 -0.43 30.89 -4.34
CA LEU A 96 -0.72 29.61 -5.01
C LEU A 96 -1.21 29.77 -6.44
N ASP A 97 -1.29 30.96 -6.97
CA ASP A 97 -1.65 31.37 -8.32
C ASP A 97 -2.46 30.36 -9.16
N SER A 98 -3.73 30.69 -9.39
CA SER A 98 -4.65 29.86 -10.17
C SER A 98 -4.40 29.89 -11.68
N ASP A 99 -3.61 30.86 -12.18
CA ASP A 99 -3.37 31.07 -13.61
C ASP A 99 -2.19 30.26 -14.18
N LYS A 100 -1.48 29.51 -13.31
CA LYS A 100 -0.42 28.62 -13.74
C LYS A 100 -0.88 27.58 -14.76
N PRO A 101 0.00 27.16 -15.70
CA PRO A 101 -0.25 26.01 -16.54
C PRO A 101 -0.57 24.75 -15.69
N ALA A 102 -1.40 23.87 -16.23
CA ALA A 102 -1.62 22.57 -15.62
C ALA A 102 -0.35 21.68 -15.77
N GLY A 103 -0.03 20.91 -14.73
CA GLY A 103 1.07 19.95 -14.75
C GLY A 103 2.24 20.28 -13.82
N PRO A 104 3.29 19.47 -13.85
CA PRO A 104 4.47 19.64 -13.00
C PRO A 104 5.32 20.85 -13.48
N GLU A 105 5.87 21.57 -12.53
CA GLU A 105 6.89 22.59 -12.79
C GLU A 105 8.26 21.91 -13.04
N ASP A 106 9.12 22.60 -13.82
CA ASP A 106 10.48 22.11 -14.09
C ASP A 106 11.31 21.95 -12.81
N ASP A 107 11.18 22.91 -11.91
CA ASP A 107 11.77 22.86 -10.57
C ASP A 107 10.69 22.95 -9.49
N TYR A 108 10.27 21.82 -8.99
CA TYR A 108 9.28 21.69 -7.95
C TYR A 108 9.66 22.47 -6.67
N THR A 109 10.96 22.64 -6.36
CA THR A 109 11.42 23.33 -5.14
C THR A 109 11.14 24.84 -5.15
N THR A 110 10.84 25.40 -6.32
CA THR A 110 10.47 26.81 -6.48
C THR A 110 9.00 27.08 -6.18
N THR A 111 8.17 26.03 -6.14
CA THR A 111 6.72 26.14 -6.00
C THR A 111 6.31 26.67 -4.61
N PRO A 112 5.18 27.41 -4.52
CA PRO A 112 4.62 27.80 -3.22
C PRO A 112 4.28 26.57 -2.34
N ALA A 113 3.72 25.52 -2.95
CA ALA A 113 3.39 24.28 -2.24
C ALA A 113 4.60 23.66 -1.54
N PHE A 114 5.75 23.62 -2.22
CA PHE A 114 7.01 23.18 -1.62
C PHE A 114 7.38 24.04 -0.41
N LYS A 115 7.36 25.39 -0.56
CA LYS A 115 7.76 26.34 0.49
C LYS A 115 6.87 26.26 1.73
N LEU A 116 5.55 26.07 1.53
CA LEU A 116 4.59 25.90 2.62
C LEU A 116 4.87 24.69 3.48
N LEU A 117 5.31 23.58 2.88
CA LEU A 117 5.70 22.39 3.64
C LEU A 117 7.10 22.53 4.25
N ALA A 118 8.09 23.01 3.49
CA ALA A 118 9.48 23.06 3.91
C ALA A 118 9.72 24.04 5.06
N ASN A 119 8.95 25.12 5.12
CA ASN A 119 9.12 26.18 6.12
C ASN A 119 8.27 25.99 7.39
N ASP A 120 7.36 25.01 7.43
CA ASP A 120 6.52 24.77 8.60
C ASP A 120 7.06 23.59 9.43
N PRO A 121 7.62 23.89 10.63
CA PRO A 121 8.13 22.84 11.51
C PRO A 121 7.03 21.94 12.11
N ASN A 122 5.76 22.34 12.05
CA ASN A 122 4.62 21.57 12.55
C ASN A 122 3.91 20.79 11.43
N ALA A 123 4.29 21.01 10.18
CA ALA A 123 3.68 20.32 9.07
C ALA A 123 3.93 18.80 9.16
N ARG A 124 2.90 18.04 8.88
CA ARG A 124 2.86 16.58 8.88
C ARG A 124 2.62 16.08 7.45
N VAL A 125 3.10 14.91 7.14
CA VAL A 125 2.98 14.34 5.81
C VAL A 125 2.29 12.97 5.89
N VAL A 126 1.33 12.75 4.99
CA VAL A 126 0.80 11.41 4.72
C VAL A 126 1.24 11.00 3.32
N VAL A 127 2.02 9.93 3.23
CA VAL A 127 2.37 9.29 1.97
C VAL A 127 1.34 8.22 1.66
N SER A 128 0.67 8.31 0.51
CA SER A 128 -0.37 7.39 0.09
C SER A 128 0.07 6.53 -1.09
N PHE A 129 0.20 5.22 -0.86
CA PHE A 129 0.50 4.21 -1.87
C PHE A 129 -0.78 3.53 -2.34
N HIS A 130 -1.12 3.72 -3.61
CA HIS A 130 -2.37 3.24 -4.19
C HIS A 130 -2.35 1.75 -4.55
N GLY A 131 -3.55 1.17 -4.76
CA GLY A 131 -3.73 -0.21 -5.24
C GLY A 131 -3.35 -0.40 -6.71
N ASN A 132 -3.53 -1.63 -7.22
CA ASN A 132 -3.26 -1.94 -8.63
C ASN A 132 -4.19 -1.18 -9.58
N ALA A 133 -3.88 -1.23 -10.89
CA ALA A 133 -4.59 -0.61 -12.02
C ALA A 133 -4.65 0.93 -12.01
N ALA A 134 -4.92 1.50 -13.19
CA ALA A 134 -5.19 2.91 -13.43
C ALA A 134 -4.08 3.88 -12.94
N HIS A 135 -4.43 5.00 -12.34
CA HIS A 135 -3.53 6.08 -11.91
C HIS A 135 -3.98 6.69 -10.56
N LEU A 136 -3.14 7.52 -9.97
CA LEU A 136 -3.33 8.12 -8.64
C LEU A 136 -4.66 8.91 -8.46
N GLY A 137 -5.25 9.42 -9.54
CA GLY A 137 -6.55 10.11 -9.52
C GLY A 137 -7.76 9.19 -9.71
N SER A 138 -7.58 7.86 -9.86
CA SER A 138 -8.68 6.96 -10.24
C SER A 138 -9.52 6.50 -9.06
N ALA A 139 -10.80 6.21 -9.35
CA ALA A 139 -11.77 5.62 -8.44
C ALA A 139 -11.92 6.40 -7.12
N GLN A 140 -11.78 5.76 -5.96
CA GLN A 140 -11.95 6.36 -4.63
C GLN A 140 -10.67 7.03 -4.10
N ARG A 141 -9.58 7.06 -4.87
CA ARG A 141 -8.30 7.65 -4.44
C ARG A 141 -8.43 9.14 -4.11
N PRO A 142 -9.05 9.98 -4.96
CA PRO A 142 -9.28 11.39 -4.63
C PRO A 142 -10.13 11.59 -3.37
N GLU A 143 -11.12 10.73 -3.12
CA GLU A 143 -11.93 10.80 -1.90
C GLU A 143 -11.08 10.49 -0.65
N SER A 144 -10.17 9.50 -0.73
CA SER A 144 -9.26 9.19 0.37
C SER A 144 -8.30 10.35 0.65
N TYR A 145 -7.77 11.01 -0.37
CA TYR A 145 -6.92 12.19 -0.18
C TYR A 145 -7.68 13.34 0.48
N ARG A 146 -8.91 13.63 0.04
CA ARG A 146 -9.75 14.64 0.70
C ARG A 146 -10.05 14.32 2.15
N MET A 147 -10.30 13.05 2.47
CA MET A 147 -10.49 12.59 3.84
C MET A 147 -9.22 12.84 4.67
N LEU A 148 -8.04 12.50 4.15
CA LEU A 148 -6.75 12.71 4.83
C LEU A 148 -6.47 14.20 5.04
N LEU A 149 -6.68 15.04 4.03
CA LEU A 149 -6.54 16.50 4.13
C LEU A 149 -7.52 17.12 5.12
N GLY A 150 -8.71 16.52 5.26
CA GLY A 150 -9.72 16.94 6.24
C GLY A 150 -9.32 16.74 7.70
N LEU A 151 -8.26 15.98 7.98
CA LEU A 151 -7.69 15.81 9.32
C LEU A 151 -6.77 16.95 9.72
N SER A 152 -6.42 17.81 8.78
CA SER A 152 -5.50 18.93 8.96
C SER A 152 -6.09 20.02 9.84
N THR A 153 -5.26 20.60 10.68
CA THR A 153 -5.59 21.81 11.47
C THR A 153 -4.56 22.90 11.19
N PRO A 154 -4.89 24.19 11.45
CA PRO A 154 -3.90 25.26 11.29
C PRO A 154 -2.61 25.08 12.14
N GLN A 155 -2.72 24.40 13.28
CA GLN A 155 -1.59 24.14 14.17
C GLN A 155 -0.75 22.94 13.73
N ASN A 156 -1.34 22.01 12.98
CA ASN A 156 -0.71 20.80 12.47
C ASN A 156 -1.20 20.56 11.05
N PRO A 157 -0.70 21.29 10.06
CA PRO A 157 -1.06 21.09 8.66
C PRO A 157 -0.68 19.69 8.18
N ILE A 158 -1.59 19.00 7.51
CA ILE A 158 -1.33 17.70 6.91
C ILE A 158 -1.28 17.85 5.41
N HIS A 159 -0.12 17.57 4.85
CA HIS A 159 0.12 17.47 3.42
C HIS A 159 0.02 16.01 2.99
N VAL A 160 -0.55 15.75 1.79
CA VAL A 160 -0.63 14.39 1.26
C VAL A 160 0.24 14.28 0.02
N PHE A 161 1.07 13.23 -0.04
CA PHE A 161 1.86 12.87 -1.21
C PHE A 161 1.38 11.54 -1.78
N ALA A 162 1.10 11.54 -3.07
CA ALA A 162 0.77 10.34 -3.82
C ALA A 162 1.57 10.30 -5.12
N ILE A 163 2.08 9.12 -5.50
CA ILE A 163 2.78 8.91 -6.77
C ILE A 163 2.10 7.81 -7.58
N ASP A 164 2.16 7.93 -8.88
CA ASP A 164 2.01 6.79 -9.77
C ASP A 164 3.33 6.04 -9.83
N TYR A 165 3.30 4.75 -9.51
CA TYR A 165 4.48 3.90 -9.64
C TYR A 165 4.93 3.82 -11.10
N ARG A 166 6.17 3.38 -11.35
CA ARG A 166 6.65 3.13 -12.70
C ARG A 166 5.68 2.33 -13.55
N GLY A 167 5.41 2.84 -14.74
CA GLY A 167 4.49 2.25 -15.70
C GLY A 167 3.00 2.43 -15.41
N PHE A 168 2.61 3.08 -14.30
CA PHE A 168 1.25 3.51 -14.01
C PHE A 168 1.04 4.96 -14.46
N GLY A 169 -0.20 5.35 -14.75
CA GLY A 169 -0.56 6.68 -15.17
C GLY A 169 0.33 7.18 -16.30
N ILE A 170 1.02 8.29 -16.07
CA ILE A 170 1.99 8.88 -16.98
C ILE A 170 3.45 8.67 -16.54
N SER A 171 3.69 7.90 -15.47
CA SER A 171 5.03 7.49 -15.05
C SER A 171 5.68 6.55 -16.06
N THR A 172 7.01 6.69 -16.28
CA THR A 172 7.77 5.84 -17.20
C THR A 172 8.04 4.45 -16.62
N GLY A 173 8.60 3.55 -17.43
CA GLY A 173 9.07 2.25 -17.00
C GLY A 173 8.04 1.12 -17.00
N THR A 174 8.41 0.03 -16.34
CA THR A 174 7.60 -1.19 -16.24
C THR A 174 7.55 -1.65 -14.79
N PRO A 175 6.35 -1.95 -14.24
CA PRO A 175 6.21 -2.31 -12.84
C PRO A 175 6.82 -3.68 -12.55
N THR A 176 7.55 -3.76 -11.44
CA THR A 176 8.09 -4.97 -10.82
C THR A 176 8.08 -4.78 -9.30
N GLU A 177 8.19 -5.85 -8.51
CA GLU A 177 8.25 -5.73 -7.06
C GLU A 177 9.41 -4.81 -6.62
N GLU A 178 10.64 -5.07 -7.08
CA GLU A 178 11.79 -4.21 -6.74
C GLU A 178 11.63 -2.79 -7.31
N GLY A 179 11.10 -2.65 -8.52
CA GLY A 179 10.86 -1.33 -9.12
C GLY A 179 9.93 -0.46 -8.26
N LEU A 180 8.80 -1.00 -7.81
CA LEU A 180 7.88 -0.24 -6.94
C LEU A 180 8.49 0.05 -5.56
N ILE A 181 9.39 -0.79 -5.07
CA ILE A 181 10.15 -0.51 -3.84
C ILE A 181 11.09 0.68 -4.08
N ILE A 182 11.81 0.70 -5.22
CA ILE A 182 12.66 1.83 -5.61
C ILE A 182 11.83 3.11 -5.67
N ASP A 183 10.66 3.07 -6.31
CA ASP A 183 9.76 4.23 -6.44
C ASP A 183 9.37 4.80 -5.07
N GLY A 184 8.91 3.94 -4.17
CA GLY A 184 8.51 4.36 -2.83
C GLY A 184 9.66 4.87 -1.97
N VAL A 185 10.83 4.21 -2.00
CA VAL A 185 12.02 4.66 -1.27
C VAL A 185 12.53 5.99 -1.83
N THR A 186 12.45 6.20 -3.16
CA THR A 186 12.81 7.47 -3.78
C THR A 186 11.94 8.61 -3.26
N LEU A 187 10.62 8.39 -3.15
CA LEU A 187 9.73 9.40 -2.54
C LEU A 187 10.06 9.67 -1.08
N LEU A 188 10.34 8.64 -0.28
CA LEU A 188 10.72 8.84 1.13
C LEU A 188 12.05 9.57 1.26
N ASN A 189 13.05 9.21 0.44
CA ASN A 189 14.33 9.91 0.41
C ASN A 189 14.16 11.38 0.02
N PHE A 190 13.29 11.68 -0.95
CA PHE A 190 12.96 13.05 -1.35
C PHE A 190 12.36 13.86 -0.20
N LEU A 191 11.47 13.27 0.60
CA LEU A 191 10.84 13.95 1.73
C LEU A 191 11.77 14.09 2.94
N THR A 192 12.62 13.09 3.21
CA THR A 192 13.43 13.03 4.43
C THR A 192 14.83 13.60 4.30
N SER A 193 15.26 13.91 3.07
CA SER A 193 16.56 14.54 2.78
C SER A 193 16.41 16.01 2.38
N ALA A 194 17.54 16.69 2.18
CA ALA A 194 17.52 18.03 1.62
C ALA A 194 16.83 18.03 0.24
N PRO A 195 16.02 19.04 -0.07
CA PRO A 195 15.84 20.27 0.69
C PRO A 195 14.76 20.22 1.79
N TYR A 196 13.91 19.19 1.84
CA TYR A 196 12.83 19.13 2.82
C TYR A 196 13.29 18.80 4.23
N ASN A 197 14.09 17.75 4.42
CA ASN A 197 14.56 17.24 5.71
C ASN A 197 13.43 16.97 6.72
N ILE A 198 12.28 16.43 6.26
CA ILE A 198 11.15 16.10 7.13
C ILE A 198 11.53 14.88 7.98
N PRO A 199 11.49 14.96 9.31
CA PRO A 199 11.74 13.79 10.14
C PRO A 199 10.72 12.68 9.87
N PRO A 200 11.14 11.40 9.80
CA PRO A 200 10.21 10.28 9.64
C PRO A 200 9.09 10.26 10.69
N SER A 201 9.37 10.73 11.92
CA SER A 201 8.37 10.87 12.99
C SER A 201 7.23 11.87 12.68
N ARG A 202 7.32 12.64 11.60
CA ARG A 202 6.23 13.49 11.08
C ARG A 202 5.58 12.91 9.80
N ILE A 203 5.92 11.67 9.43
CA ILE A 203 5.41 11.00 8.23
C ILE A 203 4.58 9.78 8.63
N VAL A 204 3.35 9.71 8.13
CA VAL A 204 2.51 8.49 8.16
C VAL A 204 2.46 7.91 6.75
N ILE A 205 2.68 6.60 6.63
CA ILE A 205 2.59 5.89 5.36
C ILE A 205 1.31 5.08 5.33
N VAL A 206 0.48 5.31 4.30
CA VAL A 206 -0.79 4.60 4.11
C VAL A 206 -0.75 3.84 2.81
N GLY A 207 -1.00 2.54 2.85
CA GLY A 207 -1.16 1.71 1.64
C GLY A 207 -2.54 1.09 1.54
N GLN A 208 -3.05 0.94 0.32
CA GLN A 208 -4.31 0.27 0.04
C GLN A 208 -4.08 -0.86 -0.98
N SER A 209 -4.60 -2.07 -0.69
CA SER A 209 -4.49 -3.23 -1.60
C SER A 209 -3.02 -3.53 -1.96
N LEU A 210 -2.63 -3.50 -3.25
CA LEU A 210 -1.22 -3.61 -3.67
C LEU A 210 -0.33 -2.60 -2.93
N GLY A 211 -0.81 -1.38 -2.70
CA GLY A 211 -0.08 -0.35 -1.96
C GLY A 211 0.28 -0.77 -0.53
N THR A 212 -0.41 -1.74 0.08
CA THR A 212 -0.02 -2.27 1.40
C THR A 212 1.27 -3.08 1.33
N ALA A 213 1.44 -3.84 0.26
CA ALA A 213 2.66 -4.61 0.04
C ALA A 213 3.84 -3.68 -0.28
N VAL A 214 3.58 -2.62 -1.07
CA VAL A 214 4.56 -1.53 -1.31
C VAL A 214 4.92 -0.86 0.02
N THR A 215 3.92 -0.45 0.82
CA THR A 215 4.13 0.19 2.13
C THR A 215 5.00 -0.68 3.04
N ALA A 216 4.69 -1.96 3.20
CA ALA A 216 5.47 -2.87 4.04
C ALA A 216 6.92 -3.02 3.53
N ALA A 217 7.08 -3.14 2.20
CA ALA A 217 8.39 -3.30 1.57
C ALA A 217 9.25 -2.03 1.67
N VAL A 218 8.66 -0.88 1.43
CA VAL A 218 9.33 0.43 1.50
C VAL A 218 9.70 0.74 2.95
N THR A 219 8.80 0.49 3.90
CA THR A 219 9.09 0.66 5.34
C THR A 219 10.24 -0.24 5.78
N GLU A 220 10.23 -1.52 5.37
CA GLU A 220 11.33 -2.44 5.67
C GLU A 220 12.65 -1.98 5.06
N ARG A 221 12.66 -1.61 3.76
CA ARG A 221 13.84 -1.12 3.05
C ARG A 221 14.38 0.16 3.70
N PHE A 222 13.50 1.07 4.09
CA PHE A 222 13.87 2.31 4.77
C PHE A 222 14.46 2.04 6.16
N ALA A 223 13.92 1.05 6.86
CA ALA A 223 14.35 0.67 8.20
C ALA A 223 15.72 -0.04 8.23
N PHE A 224 15.92 -0.99 7.34
CA PHE A 224 17.05 -1.92 7.40
C PHE A 224 18.07 -1.74 6.27
N GLY A 225 17.72 -0.94 5.25
CA GLY A 225 18.45 -0.91 3.99
C GLY A 225 18.24 -2.18 3.16
N SER A 226 19.10 -2.39 2.18
CA SER A 226 19.17 -3.63 1.40
C SER A 226 20.49 -4.33 1.67
N PRO A 227 20.49 -5.67 1.78
CA PRO A 227 21.73 -6.44 1.79
C PRO A 227 22.46 -6.39 0.44
N ASP A 228 21.74 -6.12 -0.65
CA ASP A 228 22.32 -5.86 -1.97
C ASP A 228 22.79 -4.39 -2.05
N PRO A 229 24.11 -4.16 -2.14
CA PRO A 229 24.65 -2.80 -2.19
C PRO A 229 24.29 -2.06 -3.49
N THR A 230 23.82 -2.75 -4.53
CA THR A 230 23.37 -2.15 -5.78
C THR A 230 21.91 -1.70 -5.72
N ALA A 231 21.13 -2.20 -4.75
CA ALA A 231 19.76 -1.78 -4.54
C ALA A 231 19.69 -0.39 -3.89
N ILE A 232 18.57 0.31 -4.11
CA ILE A 232 18.33 1.61 -3.47
C ILE A 232 18.42 1.49 -1.95
N GLN A 233 19.14 2.42 -1.35
CA GLN A 233 19.30 2.54 0.09
C GLN A 233 18.53 3.78 0.60
N PRO A 234 18.11 3.80 1.88
CA PRO A 234 17.62 5.02 2.49
C PRO A 234 18.73 6.07 2.52
N ALA A 235 18.38 7.32 2.20
CA ALA A 235 19.33 8.42 2.21
C ALA A 235 19.79 8.79 3.64
N ILE A 236 18.93 8.54 4.62
CA ILE A 236 19.23 8.74 6.03
C ILE A 236 19.82 7.44 6.59
N LYS A 237 21.02 7.56 7.14
CA LYS A 237 21.63 6.46 7.89
C LYS A 237 20.98 6.36 9.26
N ASP A 238 20.48 5.16 9.60
CA ASP A 238 19.82 4.89 10.88
C ASP A 238 18.56 5.79 11.11
N PRO A 239 17.55 5.73 10.22
CA PRO A 239 16.40 6.61 10.27
C PRO A 239 15.56 6.41 11.54
N GLU A 240 14.95 7.49 12.01
CA GLU A 240 13.90 7.41 13.01
C GLU A 240 12.69 6.61 12.49
N PRO A 241 11.87 6.03 13.38
CA PRO A 241 10.60 5.42 12.98
C PRO A 241 9.67 6.44 12.34
N PHE A 242 8.85 5.97 11.41
CA PHE A 242 7.71 6.75 10.93
C PHE A 242 6.70 6.96 12.07
N ALA A 243 5.94 8.07 12.01
CA ALA A 243 4.83 8.31 12.93
C ALA A 243 3.85 7.12 12.95
N GLY A 244 3.56 6.53 11.78
CA GLY A 244 2.77 5.32 11.69
C GLY A 244 2.77 4.70 10.30
N VAL A 245 2.43 3.41 10.26
CA VAL A 245 2.29 2.61 9.05
C VAL A 245 0.89 2.00 9.02
N ILE A 246 0.11 2.29 7.98
CA ILE A 246 -1.29 1.90 7.90
C ILE A 246 -1.53 1.05 6.66
N LEU A 247 -2.04 -0.16 6.85
CA LEU A 247 -2.32 -1.13 5.80
C LEU A 247 -3.84 -1.35 5.66
N LEU A 248 -4.41 -0.92 4.53
CA LEU A 248 -5.84 -0.99 4.25
C LEU A 248 -6.14 -2.09 3.22
N ALA A 249 -6.97 -3.07 3.59
CA ALA A 249 -7.34 -4.21 2.72
C ALA A 249 -6.11 -4.98 2.20
N CYS A 250 -5.18 -5.33 3.09
CA CYS A 250 -3.92 -5.97 2.76
C CYS A 250 -4.04 -7.47 2.51
N PHE A 251 -3.01 -8.04 1.88
CA PHE A 251 -2.84 -9.48 1.69
C PHE A 251 -1.50 -9.96 2.26
N SER A 252 -1.42 -11.25 2.58
CA SER A 252 -0.23 -11.85 3.22
C SER A 252 0.95 -11.97 2.25
N ASN A 253 0.71 -12.54 1.08
CA ASN A 253 1.62 -12.61 -0.07
C ASN A 253 0.83 -12.99 -1.33
N LEU A 254 1.40 -12.75 -2.50
CA LEU A 254 0.73 -13.06 -3.76
C LEU A 254 0.47 -14.57 -3.95
N PRO A 255 1.39 -15.51 -3.64
CA PRO A 255 1.13 -16.93 -3.75
C PRO A 255 -0.07 -17.44 -2.94
N ASN A 256 -0.37 -16.83 -1.79
CA ASN A 256 -1.56 -17.16 -1.00
C ASN A 256 -2.81 -16.44 -1.54
N LEU A 257 -2.63 -15.19 -1.97
CA LEU A 257 -3.73 -14.38 -2.48
C LEU A 257 -4.41 -15.03 -3.67
N ILE A 258 -3.66 -15.56 -4.66
CA ILE A 258 -4.22 -16.17 -5.87
C ILE A 258 -5.09 -17.41 -5.60
N GLU A 259 -5.00 -18.01 -4.41
CA GLU A 259 -5.88 -19.10 -3.98
C GLU A 259 -7.27 -18.63 -3.54
N SER A 260 -7.40 -17.36 -3.17
CA SER A 260 -8.60 -16.77 -2.59
C SER A 260 -9.12 -15.54 -3.33
N TYR A 261 -8.29 -14.94 -4.19
CA TYR A 261 -8.63 -13.71 -4.90
C TYR A 261 -9.75 -13.92 -5.92
N SER A 262 -10.73 -13.04 -5.89
CA SER A 262 -11.86 -13.02 -6.81
C SER A 262 -12.03 -11.61 -7.39
N VAL A 263 -12.15 -11.53 -8.73
CA VAL A 263 -12.42 -10.23 -9.36
C VAL A 263 -13.86 -9.82 -9.04
N LYS A 264 -14.01 -8.76 -8.21
CA LYS A 264 -15.30 -8.22 -7.74
C LYS A 264 -16.23 -9.26 -7.13
N GLY A 265 -15.70 -10.36 -6.59
CA GLY A 265 -16.51 -11.46 -6.06
C GLY A 265 -17.24 -12.32 -7.11
N ILE A 266 -17.00 -12.08 -8.40
CA ILE A 266 -17.71 -12.75 -9.52
C ILE A 266 -16.95 -13.97 -10.01
N THR A 267 -15.63 -13.87 -10.15
CA THR A 267 -14.81 -14.98 -10.65
C THR A 267 -14.45 -15.96 -9.54
N PRO A 268 -14.41 -17.27 -9.82
CA PRO A 268 -13.74 -18.19 -8.90
C PRO A 268 -12.25 -17.85 -8.82
N PRO A 269 -11.57 -18.14 -7.69
CA PRO A 269 -10.13 -17.98 -7.60
C PRO A 269 -9.39 -18.76 -8.70
N ILE A 270 -8.35 -18.12 -9.25
CA ILE A 270 -7.65 -18.62 -10.46
C ILE A 270 -7.15 -20.07 -10.31
N LEU A 271 -6.64 -20.43 -9.12
CA LEU A 271 -6.14 -21.78 -8.85
C LEU A 271 -7.19 -22.74 -8.28
N SER A 272 -8.45 -22.32 -8.14
CA SER A 272 -9.51 -23.19 -7.59
C SER A 272 -9.75 -24.48 -8.39
N PRO A 273 -9.68 -24.53 -9.74
CA PRO A 273 -9.77 -25.78 -10.48
C PRO A 273 -8.61 -26.75 -10.22
N LEU A 274 -7.46 -26.24 -9.75
CA LEU A 274 -6.28 -27.05 -9.44
C LEU A 274 -6.28 -27.62 -8.02
N LYS A 275 -7.29 -27.36 -7.19
CA LYS A 275 -7.36 -27.90 -5.81
C LYS A 275 -7.23 -29.44 -5.74
N GLY A 276 -7.73 -30.15 -6.77
CA GLY A 276 -7.57 -31.59 -6.90
C GLY A 276 -6.17 -32.05 -7.36
N TYR A 277 -5.30 -31.13 -7.73
CA TYR A 277 -3.96 -31.43 -8.29
C TYR A 277 -2.85 -30.68 -7.54
N PRO A 278 -2.51 -31.06 -6.30
CA PRO A 278 -1.59 -30.29 -5.44
C PRO A 278 -0.20 -30.06 -6.05
N ARG A 279 0.30 -31.04 -6.83
CA ARG A 279 1.62 -30.90 -7.49
C ARG A 279 1.61 -29.81 -8.56
N VAL A 280 0.54 -29.73 -9.35
CA VAL A 280 0.36 -28.71 -10.40
C VAL A 280 0.16 -27.33 -9.75
N GLN A 281 -0.63 -27.26 -8.67
CA GLN A 281 -0.83 -26.03 -7.93
C GLN A 281 0.49 -25.53 -7.33
N LYS A 282 1.31 -26.41 -6.72
CA LYS A 282 2.64 -26.06 -6.19
C LYS A 282 3.56 -25.57 -7.31
N TRP A 283 3.55 -26.25 -8.47
CA TRP A 283 4.32 -25.83 -9.64
C TRP A 283 3.88 -24.45 -10.14
N ALA A 284 2.59 -24.17 -10.31
CA ALA A 284 2.11 -22.86 -10.73
C ALA A 284 2.55 -21.76 -9.76
N ARG A 285 2.45 -22.01 -8.45
CA ARG A 285 2.89 -21.05 -7.40
C ARG A 285 4.39 -20.77 -7.42
N SER A 286 5.22 -21.78 -7.72
CA SER A 286 6.68 -21.60 -7.76
C SER A 286 7.17 -20.75 -8.94
N HIS A 287 6.30 -20.43 -9.90
CA HIS A 287 6.59 -19.54 -11.03
C HIS A 287 6.16 -18.10 -10.79
N ILE A 288 5.62 -17.77 -9.60
CA ILE A 288 5.30 -16.39 -9.24
C ILE A 288 6.61 -15.66 -8.94
N LEU A 289 6.87 -14.59 -9.70
CA LEU A 289 8.09 -13.80 -9.60
C LEU A 289 7.99 -12.73 -8.51
N ASP A 290 6.99 -11.86 -8.64
CA ASP A 290 6.74 -10.77 -7.70
C ASP A 290 5.87 -11.32 -6.56
N THR A 291 6.49 -11.73 -5.47
CA THR A 291 5.82 -12.48 -4.40
C THR A 291 5.09 -11.60 -3.39
N TRP A 292 5.52 -10.36 -3.25
CA TRP A 292 4.93 -9.38 -2.33
C TRP A 292 4.69 -9.96 -0.94
N ASP A 293 5.75 -10.43 -0.29
CA ASP A 293 5.69 -11.06 1.04
C ASP A 293 5.44 -10.03 2.15
N THR A 294 4.23 -9.47 2.19
CA THR A 294 3.80 -8.49 3.19
C THR A 294 3.92 -9.05 4.61
N ALA A 295 3.47 -10.31 4.81
CA ALA A 295 3.47 -10.94 6.12
C ALA A 295 4.90 -11.14 6.67
N GLY A 296 5.82 -11.63 5.83
CA GLY A 296 7.23 -11.79 6.22
C GLY A 296 7.91 -10.47 6.53
N ARG A 297 7.66 -9.43 5.71
CA ARG A 297 8.21 -8.08 5.92
C ARG A 297 7.74 -7.47 7.24
N VAL A 298 6.45 -7.55 7.51
CA VAL A 298 5.89 -7.05 8.76
C VAL A 298 6.41 -7.83 9.98
N ALA A 299 6.57 -9.16 9.87
CA ALA A 299 7.18 -9.96 10.93
C ALA A 299 8.64 -9.55 11.24
N ARG A 300 9.41 -9.18 10.21
CA ARG A 300 10.77 -8.64 10.39
C ARG A 300 10.76 -7.26 11.04
N LEU A 301 9.84 -6.36 10.62
CA LEU A 301 9.67 -5.03 11.21
C LEU A 301 9.31 -5.10 12.70
N THR A 302 8.49 -6.06 13.10
CA THR A 302 8.12 -6.25 14.52
C THR A 302 9.18 -7.00 15.32
N GLY A 303 10.12 -7.67 14.67
CA GLY A 303 11.15 -8.49 15.33
C GLY A 303 10.66 -9.86 15.78
N VAL A 304 9.46 -10.28 15.36
CA VAL A 304 8.88 -11.59 15.75
C VAL A 304 9.60 -12.77 15.08
N ASN A 305 10.18 -12.54 13.90
CA ASN A 305 10.91 -13.56 13.14
C ASN A 305 12.38 -13.16 13.00
N THR A 306 13.12 -13.21 14.10
CA THR A 306 14.51 -12.76 14.21
C THR A 306 15.56 -13.77 13.76
N THR A 307 15.19 -14.87 13.10
CA THR A 307 16.16 -15.87 12.58
C THR A 307 17.03 -15.34 11.43
N LEU A 308 16.84 -14.10 11.01
CA LEU A 308 17.63 -13.48 9.97
C LEU A 308 18.77 -12.65 10.57
N GLU A 309 19.99 -13.03 10.25
CA GLU A 309 21.24 -12.27 10.46
C GLU A 309 21.23 -10.85 9.85
N ILE A 310 20.11 -10.43 9.23
CA ILE A 310 19.93 -9.20 8.46
C ILE A 310 19.28 -8.08 9.29
N ALA A 311 18.71 -8.37 10.45
CA ALA A 311 18.07 -7.34 11.25
C ALA A 311 19.15 -6.42 11.84
N ASN A 312 19.19 -5.17 11.39
CA ASN A 312 19.95 -4.14 12.09
C ASN A 312 19.49 -4.10 13.55
N PRO A 313 20.36 -4.48 14.51
CA PRO A 313 19.98 -4.58 15.94
C PRO A 313 19.34 -3.28 16.46
N PHE A 314 19.74 -2.14 15.91
CA PHE A 314 19.20 -0.83 16.29
C PHE A 314 17.72 -0.68 15.96
N TYR A 315 17.22 -1.30 14.87
CA TYR A 315 15.82 -1.15 14.51
C TYR A 315 14.89 -2.04 15.34
N ILE A 316 15.40 -3.15 15.88
CA ILE A 316 14.65 -4.01 16.81
C ILE A 316 14.28 -3.22 18.07
N GLU A 317 15.11 -2.26 18.46
CA GLU A 317 14.91 -1.39 19.62
C GLU A 317 14.06 -0.14 19.34
N LYS A 318 13.76 0.18 18.07
CA LYS A 318 12.98 1.38 17.71
C LYS A 318 11.48 1.12 17.77
N ALA A 319 10.73 2.19 17.99
CA ALA A 319 9.27 2.16 17.97
C ALA A 319 8.73 1.79 16.57
N LEU A 320 7.55 1.19 16.56
CA LEU A 320 6.76 0.93 15.35
C LEU A 320 5.29 1.04 15.72
N ASP A 321 4.56 1.92 15.07
CA ASP A 321 3.10 1.91 15.08
C ASP A 321 2.59 1.36 13.75
N LEU A 322 1.99 0.18 13.79
CA LEU A 322 1.43 -0.51 12.64
C LEU A 322 -0.06 -0.74 12.84
N THR A 323 -0.89 -0.14 12.00
CA THR A 323 -2.34 -0.38 11.99
C THR A 323 -2.75 -1.12 10.72
N ILE A 324 -3.47 -2.23 10.88
CA ILE A 324 -4.01 -3.06 9.80
C ILE A 324 -5.54 -2.99 9.86
N ILE A 325 -6.17 -2.48 8.80
CA ILE A 325 -7.63 -2.34 8.72
C ILE A 325 -8.16 -3.15 7.53
N HIS A 326 -9.22 -3.94 7.78
CA HIS A 326 -9.85 -4.74 6.74
C HIS A 326 -11.37 -4.78 6.90
N ALA A 327 -12.09 -4.62 5.79
CA ALA A 327 -13.54 -4.75 5.79
C ALA A 327 -13.97 -6.22 5.73
N LYS A 328 -14.92 -6.63 6.58
CA LYS A 328 -15.46 -7.99 6.59
C LYS A 328 -16.14 -8.36 5.26
N ASN A 329 -16.75 -7.37 4.61
CA ASN A 329 -17.43 -7.51 3.33
C ASN A 329 -16.53 -7.25 2.11
N ASP A 330 -15.21 -7.32 2.26
CA ASP A 330 -14.27 -7.32 1.13
C ASP A 330 -14.42 -8.65 0.36
N VAL A 331 -14.87 -8.55 -0.88
CA VAL A 331 -15.11 -9.70 -1.78
C VAL A 331 -13.96 -9.95 -2.75
N GLU A 332 -13.00 -9.02 -2.84
CA GLU A 332 -11.82 -9.12 -3.68
C GLU A 332 -10.67 -9.80 -2.93
N ILE A 333 -10.30 -9.23 -1.78
CA ILE A 333 -9.30 -9.79 -0.86
C ILE A 333 -10.01 -10.14 0.44
N PRO A 334 -10.17 -11.42 0.77
CA PRO A 334 -10.83 -11.80 2.02
C PRO A 334 -10.10 -11.22 3.25
N TRP A 335 -10.83 -10.70 4.23
CA TRP A 335 -10.28 -10.13 5.46
C TRP A 335 -9.32 -11.07 6.22
N ARG A 336 -9.42 -12.38 5.95
CA ARG A 336 -8.49 -13.39 6.49
C ARG A 336 -7.05 -13.16 6.05
N GLU A 337 -6.82 -12.52 4.90
CA GLU A 337 -5.48 -12.16 4.44
C GLU A 337 -4.86 -11.10 5.35
N GLY A 338 -5.61 -10.03 5.68
CA GLY A 338 -5.15 -9.04 6.66
C GLY A 338 -4.92 -9.64 8.04
N ARG A 339 -5.77 -10.59 8.45
CA ARG A 339 -5.58 -11.32 9.71
C ARG A 339 -4.29 -12.15 9.72
N ARG A 340 -3.90 -12.74 8.57
CA ARG A 340 -2.61 -13.44 8.42
C ARG A 340 -1.43 -12.50 8.60
N VAL A 341 -1.51 -11.28 8.05
CA VAL A 341 -0.49 -10.25 8.23
C VAL A 341 -0.35 -9.89 9.72
N TRP A 342 -1.46 -9.67 10.41
CA TRP A 342 -1.46 -9.41 11.85
C TRP A 342 -0.86 -10.57 12.65
N MET A 343 -1.23 -11.82 12.32
CA MET A 343 -0.68 -13.01 12.97
C MET A 343 0.83 -13.13 12.76
N ALA A 344 1.32 -12.81 11.57
CA ALA A 344 2.76 -12.79 11.29
C ALA A 344 3.47 -11.68 12.08
N ALA A 345 2.87 -10.50 12.18
CA ALA A 345 3.40 -9.35 12.92
C ALA A 345 3.51 -9.61 14.42
N THR A 346 2.61 -10.41 14.99
CA THR A 346 2.51 -10.61 16.44
C THR A 346 3.01 -11.98 16.91
N GLY A 347 3.30 -12.89 15.98
CA GLY A 347 3.72 -14.26 16.32
C GLY A 347 2.65 -15.04 17.08
N GLU A 348 1.38 -14.93 16.73
CA GLU A 348 0.20 -15.45 17.46
C GLU A 348 0.29 -16.92 17.94
N ARG A 349 1.34 -17.65 17.56
CA ARG A 349 1.66 -18.96 18.16
C ARG A 349 2.12 -18.87 19.61
N VAL A 350 2.33 -17.65 20.12
CA VAL A 350 2.94 -17.41 21.43
C VAL A 350 1.87 -17.01 22.44
N LYS A 351 0.91 -17.90 22.69
CA LYS A 351 0.07 -17.79 23.89
C LYS A 351 0.85 -17.94 25.21
N ASP A 352 2.09 -18.44 25.12
CA ASP A 352 2.89 -18.88 26.28
C ASP A 352 4.31 -18.27 26.34
N ALA A 353 4.64 -17.20 25.57
CA ALA A 353 5.96 -16.58 25.67
C ALA A 353 6.04 -15.62 26.84
N PRO A 354 7.11 -15.69 27.67
CA PRO A 354 7.36 -14.73 28.73
C PRO A 354 7.55 -13.32 28.11
N GLY A 355 6.66 -12.38 28.44
CA GLY A 355 6.64 -11.02 27.90
C GLY A 355 5.58 -10.75 26.83
N ALA A 356 4.74 -11.74 26.49
CA ALA A 356 3.55 -11.54 25.67
C ALA A 356 2.58 -10.60 26.37
N LEU A 357 2.40 -9.43 25.79
CA LEU A 357 1.66 -8.34 26.38
C LEU A 357 0.21 -8.34 25.92
N SER A 358 -0.60 -7.70 26.72
CA SER A 358 -2.05 -7.61 26.72
C SER A 358 -2.67 -7.58 25.32
N PHE A 359 -3.43 -8.62 24.99
CA PHE A 359 -4.41 -8.55 23.90
C PHE A 359 -5.64 -7.84 24.45
N GLU A 360 -5.84 -6.58 24.11
CA GLU A 360 -7.10 -5.92 24.34
C GLU A 360 -8.07 -6.28 23.21
N LYS A 361 -9.01 -7.17 23.48
CA LYS A 361 -10.13 -7.45 22.59
C LYS A 361 -11.25 -6.49 22.91
N ARG A 362 -11.49 -5.51 22.05
CA ARG A 362 -12.65 -4.64 22.11
C ARG A 362 -13.71 -5.14 21.13
N ASP A 363 -14.41 -6.18 21.52
CA ASP A 363 -15.66 -6.57 20.90
C ASP A 363 -16.62 -6.96 22.03
N ALA A 364 -17.55 -6.09 22.29
CA ALA A 364 -18.45 -6.25 23.40
C ALA A 364 -19.44 -7.40 23.19
N ASN A 365 -19.73 -7.89 21.97
CA ASN A 365 -20.83 -8.81 21.73
C ASN A 365 -20.70 -9.75 20.53
N GLY A 366 -19.48 -10.11 20.08
CA GLY A 366 -19.33 -11.00 18.93
C GLY A 366 -19.78 -10.38 17.59
N GLY A 367 -19.81 -9.06 17.53
CA GLY A 367 -20.23 -8.28 16.37
C GLY A 367 -19.26 -8.38 15.17
N PRO A 368 -19.62 -7.79 14.04
CA PRO A 368 -18.80 -7.83 12.83
C PRO A 368 -17.49 -7.03 12.95
N ASN A 369 -17.41 -6.12 13.92
CA ASN A 369 -16.21 -5.31 14.19
C ASN A 369 -15.32 -6.01 15.22
N GLU A 370 -14.02 -6.03 14.96
CA GLU A 370 -13.03 -6.61 15.87
C GLU A 370 -11.82 -5.66 15.95
N VAL A 371 -11.36 -5.39 17.15
CA VAL A 371 -10.12 -4.64 17.39
C VAL A 371 -9.22 -5.50 18.28
N LEU A 372 -7.99 -5.73 17.83
CA LEU A 372 -6.94 -6.40 18.60
C LEU A 372 -5.72 -5.50 18.62
N ILE A 373 -5.11 -5.38 19.78
CA ILE A 373 -3.89 -4.58 19.97
C ILE A 373 -2.82 -5.48 20.57
N TRP A 374 -1.68 -5.50 19.94
CA TRP A 374 -0.48 -6.15 20.44
C TRP A 374 0.60 -5.09 20.67
N GLU A 375 1.23 -5.15 21.84
CA GLU A 375 2.32 -4.25 22.19
C GLU A 375 3.49 -5.06 22.72
N ASN A 376 4.70 -4.70 22.29
CA ASN A 376 5.95 -5.25 22.78
C ASN A 376 6.87 -4.11 23.22
N LYS A 377 7.22 -4.11 24.50
CA LYS A 377 8.22 -3.21 25.06
C LYS A 377 9.57 -3.92 25.01
N SER A 378 10.21 -3.93 23.85
CA SER A 378 11.56 -4.49 23.70
C SER A 378 12.56 -3.33 23.69
N GLY A 379 13.29 -3.15 24.79
CA GLY A 379 14.37 -2.15 24.83
C GLY A 379 14.85 -1.87 26.25
N LYS A 380 16.12 -1.49 26.39
CA LYS A 380 16.67 -0.93 27.61
C LYS A 380 16.10 0.49 27.83
N GLY A 381 15.02 0.60 28.56
CA GLY A 381 14.34 1.87 28.87
C GLY A 381 12.92 1.94 28.30
N ASP A 382 12.06 2.75 28.93
CA ASP A 382 10.60 2.86 28.68
C ASP A 382 10.18 3.38 27.28
N LYS A 383 11.07 3.48 26.29
CA LYS A 383 10.86 4.33 25.12
C LYS A 383 10.57 3.62 23.78
N ALA A 384 10.83 2.34 23.64
CA ALA A 384 10.59 1.67 22.37
C ALA A 384 9.41 0.71 22.46
N VAL A 385 8.23 1.19 22.12
CA VAL A 385 7.03 0.36 22.05
C VAL A 385 6.79 -0.01 20.58
N LYS A 386 6.73 -1.31 20.29
CA LYS A 386 6.17 -1.78 19.04
C LYS A 386 4.71 -2.07 19.25
N ARG A 387 3.87 -1.36 18.54
CA ARG A 387 2.42 -1.55 18.58
C ARG A 387 1.94 -2.07 17.22
N VAL A 388 1.13 -3.12 17.24
CA VAL A 388 0.40 -3.62 16.09
C VAL A 388 -1.08 -3.62 16.41
N ARG A 389 -1.86 -2.92 15.60
CA ARG A 389 -3.30 -2.83 15.75
C ARG A 389 -3.99 -3.50 14.56
N TRP A 390 -4.90 -4.39 14.84
CA TRP A 390 -5.83 -4.99 13.89
C TRP A 390 -7.23 -4.43 14.09
N GLU A 391 -7.84 -3.94 13.00
CA GLU A 391 -9.23 -3.52 13.00
C GLU A 391 -9.98 -4.18 11.84
N ARG A 392 -10.93 -5.06 12.18
CA ARG A 392 -11.89 -5.58 11.20
C ARG A 392 -13.18 -4.78 11.32
N VAL A 393 -13.55 -4.06 10.25
CA VAL A 393 -14.80 -3.31 10.17
C VAL A 393 -15.85 -4.08 9.39
N ALA A 394 -17.14 -3.84 9.70
CA ALA A 394 -18.25 -4.57 9.07
C ALA A 394 -18.36 -4.28 7.58
N TYR A 395 -18.16 -3.04 7.20
CA TYR A 395 -18.43 -2.50 5.86
C TYR A 395 -17.21 -1.73 5.33
N GLY A 396 -17.24 -1.40 4.04
CA GLY A 396 -16.21 -0.65 3.34
C GLY A 396 -15.78 -1.36 2.05
N GLY A 397 -15.92 -2.68 2.01
CA GLY A 397 -15.43 -3.46 0.87
C GLY A 397 -13.94 -3.27 0.65
N HIS A 398 -13.49 -3.56 -0.56
CA HIS A 398 -12.08 -3.49 -0.89
C HIS A 398 -11.55 -2.06 -1.00
N ASN A 399 -12.33 -1.18 -1.63
CA ASN A 399 -11.84 0.16 -2.00
C ASN A 399 -12.30 1.26 -1.03
N ARG A 400 -13.59 1.24 -0.63
CA ARG A 400 -14.16 2.32 0.17
C ARG A 400 -13.67 2.33 1.62
N VAL A 401 -13.11 1.24 2.14
CA VAL A 401 -12.51 1.21 3.49
C VAL A 401 -11.44 2.30 3.66
N ALA A 402 -10.76 2.70 2.58
CA ALA A 402 -9.76 3.77 2.57
C ALA A 402 -10.35 5.19 2.76
N THR A 403 -11.67 5.36 2.61
CA THR A 403 -12.35 6.66 2.79
C THR A 403 -13.13 6.72 4.11
N PHE A 404 -13.06 5.67 4.94
CA PHE A 404 -13.86 5.57 6.15
C PHE A 404 -13.16 6.24 7.34
N SER A 405 -13.97 6.70 8.30
CA SER A 405 -13.47 7.32 9.54
C SER A 405 -12.52 6.42 10.34
N THR A 406 -12.58 5.10 10.16
CA THR A 406 -11.62 4.17 10.78
C THR A 406 -10.20 4.40 10.27
N ALA A 407 -10.03 4.62 8.95
CA ALA A 407 -8.73 4.95 8.36
C ALA A 407 -8.28 6.36 8.81
N ALA A 408 -9.19 7.34 8.83
CA ALA A 408 -8.93 8.67 9.35
C ALA A 408 -8.42 8.65 10.81
N LEU A 409 -9.10 7.90 11.67
CA LEU A 409 -8.74 7.77 13.08
C LEU A 409 -7.38 7.07 13.27
N ALA A 410 -7.02 6.11 12.40
CA ALA A 410 -5.70 5.49 12.43
C ALA A 410 -4.59 6.50 12.15
N VAL A 411 -4.79 7.40 11.17
CA VAL A 411 -3.82 8.48 10.86
C VAL A 411 -3.70 9.46 12.04
N LEU A 412 -4.82 9.88 12.64
CA LEU A 412 -4.78 10.77 13.80
C LEU A 412 -4.02 10.16 14.97
N ARG A 413 -4.30 8.90 15.32
CA ARG A 413 -3.58 8.18 16.38
C ARG A 413 -2.08 8.12 16.13
N ALA A 414 -1.69 7.83 14.90
CA ALA A 414 -0.28 7.75 14.52
C ALA A 414 0.47 9.08 14.70
N PHE A 415 -0.21 10.21 14.62
CA PHE A 415 0.39 11.53 14.84
C PHE A 415 0.31 12.02 16.29
N GLU A 416 -0.49 11.39 17.14
CA GLU A 416 -0.69 11.79 18.55
C GLU A 416 0.16 10.98 19.52
N GLU A 417 0.67 9.83 19.12
CA GLU A 417 1.47 8.90 19.92
C GLU A 417 2.98 9.06 19.69
#